data_af4a63a108fb22b54b073e294c5c8152
#
_entry.id   af4a63a108fb22b54b073e294c5c8152
#
_cell.length_a   1.000
_cell.length_b   1.000
_cell.length_c   1.000
_cell.angle_alpha   90.00
_cell.angle_beta   90.00
_cell.angle_gamma   90.00
#
_symmetry.space_group_name_H-M   'P 1'
#
loop_
_entity.id
_entity.type
_entity.pdbx_description
1 polymer ?
#
loop_
_entity_poly.entity_id
_entity_poly.type
_entity_poly.pdbx_seq_one_letter_code
_entity_poly.pdbx_strand_id
1 'polypeptide(L)'
;MKKGQICEGYVERLDFPNKGVLSCEDEKVVVKNVLPGQKISFMITKKRKGKAEGRLLDVLENAPYEIPSVCPHFGVCGGCAYQTLPYDKQLELKKGQVRKLLTPVFAKQALLDGEAELTDEYVNHIFEGIKGSPVQSAYRNKMEFSFGDEVKDGPLSLGMHKRGSFYDIVSVRECQLVDEDYRKILNTTLDYFTQKGTSYYHRMRHEGYLRHLLVRKAQKTGEILIALITTTQEEQDLQPYVDALLALPLQGKITGVLHTKNDSVADVVQSDETVLLYGQDYFYETLLGLRFKISTFSFFQPNSLAAEVLYSVKSEAKRS
;
A
#
# COMPACT_ATOMS: atom_id res chain seq x y z
N MET A 1 -27.63 -14.85 -13.47
CA MET A 1 -26.99 -14.70 -12.13
C MET A 1 -27.87 -13.94 -11.15
N LYS A 2 -27.86 -14.32 -9.83
CA LYS A 2 -28.57 -13.66 -8.72
C LYS A 2 -27.58 -13.23 -7.64
N LYS A 3 -27.92 -12.17 -6.85
CA LYS A 3 -27.13 -11.79 -5.66
C LYS A 3 -27.05 -12.97 -4.68
N GLY A 4 -25.87 -13.25 -4.13
CA GLY A 4 -25.58 -14.38 -3.26
C GLY A 4 -25.22 -15.69 -4.00
N GLN A 5 -25.39 -15.76 -5.33
CA GLN A 5 -25.03 -16.93 -6.13
C GLN A 5 -23.50 -17.08 -6.15
N ILE A 6 -23.03 -18.31 -5.97
CA ILE A 6 -21.61 -18.68 -6.13
C ILE A 6 -21.42 -19.15 -7.58
N CYS A 7 -20.40 -18.64 -8.22
CA CYS A 7 -20.01 -18.95 -9.59
C CYS A 7 -18.51 -19.24 -9.65
N GLU A 8 -18.10 -19.90 -10.72
CA GLU A 8 -16.70 -20.13 -11.09
C GLU A 8 -16.41 -19.61 -12.48
N GLY A 9 -15.16 -19.23 -12.74
CA GLY A 9 -14.75 -18.82 -14.08
C GLY A 9 -13.29 -18.40 -14.14
N TYR A 10 -12.77 -18.29 -15.36
CA TYR A 10 -11.42 -17.81 -15.62
C TYR A 10 -11.41 -16.30 -15.76
N VAL A 11 -10.45 -15.65 -15.08
CA VAL A 11 -10.24 -14.20 -15.21
C VAL A 11 -9.60 -13.91 -16.57
N GLU A 12 -10.34 -13.20 -17.42
CA GLU A 12 -9.93 -12.90 -18.80
C GLU A 12 -8.89 -11.77 -18.86
N ARG A 13 -9.10 -10.72 -18.05
CA ARG A 13 -8.24 -9.54 -18.03
C ARG A 13 -8.37 -8.75 -16.72
N LEU A 14 -7.46 -7.82 -16.51
CA LEU A 14 -7.48 -6.90 -15.38
C LEU A 14 -7.63 -5.46 -15.86
N ASP A 15 -8.77 -4.84 -15.61
CA ASP A 15 -9.01 -3.43 -15.88
C ASP A 15 -8.49 -2.56 -14.71
N PHE A 16 -8.12 -1.32 -15.00
CA PHE A 16 -7.58 -0.38 -14.01
C PHE A 16 -8.64 -0.05 -12.92
N PRO A 17 -8.24 0.09 -11.67
CA PRO A 17 -6.89 -0.13 -11.10
C PRO A 17 -6.60 -1.59 -10.69
N ASN A 18 -7.61 -2.40 -10.40
CA ASN A 18 -7.49 -3.79 -9.95
C ASN A 18 -8.86 -4.49 -10.06
N LYS A 19 -9.40 -4.53 -11.27
CA LYS A 19 -10.73 -5.06 -11.56
C LYS A 19 -10.58 -6.24 -12.51
N GLY A 20 -10.51 -7.47 -11.98
CA GLY A 20 -10.57 -8.68 -12.79
C GLY A 20 -11.93 -8.79 -13.48
N VAL A 21 -11.92 -9.01 -14.76
CA VAL A 21 -13.12 -9.18 -15.58
C VAL A 21 -13.17 -10.62 -16.08
N LEU A 22 -14.30 -11.25 -15.90
CA LEU A 22 -14.60 -12.59 -16.38
C LEU A 22 -16.05 -12.67 -16.88
N SER A 23 -16.35 -13.68 -17.65
CA SER A 23 -17.69 -14.00 -18.12
C SER A 23 -18.27 -15.14 -17.28
N CYS A 24 -19.53 -15.00 -16.86
CA CYS A 24 -20.30 -16.04 -16.18
C CYS A 24 -21.76 -15.97 -16.66
N GLU A 25 -22.33 -17.09 -17.14
CA GLU A 25 -23.68 -17.13 -17.71
C GLU A 25 -23.94 -16.00 -18.73
N ASP A 26 -22.98 -15.79 -19.66
CA ASP A 26 -22.99 -14.77 -20.71
C ASP A 26 -23.02 -13.30 -20.20
N GLU A 27 -22.84 -13.08 -18.91
CA GLU A 27 -22.76 -11.75 -18.33
C GLU A 27 -21.34 -11.45 -17.81
N LYS A 28 -20.92 -10.19 -17.96
CA LYS A 28 -19.61 -9.74 -17.43
C LYS A 28 -19.67 -9.48 -15.93
N VAL A 29 -18.75 -10.11 -15.21
CA VAL A 29 -18.57 -9.93 -13.76
C VAL A 29 -17.23 -9.29 -13.48
N VAL A 30 -17.22 -8.38 -12.51
CA VAL A 30 -16.00 -7.73 -12.00
C VAL A 30 -15.68 -8.28 -10.61
N VAL A 31 -14.47 -8.84 -10.44
CA VAL A 31 -13.97 -9.35 -9.16
C VAL A 31 -12.63 -8.67 -8.88
N LYS A 32 -12.42 -8.21 -7.63
CA LYS A 32 -11.15 -7.61 -7.19
C LYS A 32 -10.20 -8.67 -6.64
N ASN A 33 -8.90 -8.32 -6.59
CA ASN A 33 -7.84 -9.14 -6.00
C ASN A 33 -7.62 -10.48 -6.70
N VAL A 34 -7.68 -10.47 -8.00
CA VAL A 34 -7.45 -11.63 -8.89
C VAL A 34 -6.47 -11.25 -9.99
N LEU A 35 -5.91 -12.26 -10.67
CA LEU A 35 -5.01 -12.09 -11.82
C LEU A 35 -5.60 -12.73 -13.07
N PRO A 36 -5.31 -12.18 -14.28
CA PRO A 36 -5.71 -12.81 -15.53
C PRO A 36 -5.19 -14.27 -15.61
N GLY A 37 -6.00 -15.18 -16.13
CA GLY A 37 -5.65 -16.59 -16.23
C GLY A 37 -5.91 -17.43 -14.98
N GLN A 38 -6.23 -16.82 -13.83
CA GLN A 38 -6.69 -17.59 -12.66
C GLN A 38 -8.10 -18.13 -12.89
N LYS A 39 -8.35 -19.37 -12.43
CA LYS A 39 -9.71 -19.86 -12.21
C LYS A 39 -10.11 -19.58 -10.78
N ILE A 40 -11.24 -18.93 -10.61
CA ILE A 40 -11.69 -18.46 -9.29
C ILE A 40 -13.11 -18.90 -8.99
N SER A 41 -13.40 -19.09 -7.70
CA SER A 41 -14.75 -19.14 -7.15
C SER A 41 -15.08 -17.77 -6.54
N PHE A 42 -16.26 -17.27 -6.83
CA PHE A 42 -16.69 -15.95 -6.37
C PHE A 42 -18.19 -15.88 -6.12
N MET A 43 -18.61 -15.02 -5.22
CA MET A 43 -20.02 -14.79 -4.90
C MET A 43 -20.50 -13.47 -5.50
N ILE A 44 -21.62 -13.46 -6.19
CA ILE A 44 -22.26 -12.25 -6.73
C ILE A 44 -22.73 -11.36 -5.56
N THR A 45 -22.17 -10.17 -5.45
CA THR A 45 -22.53 -9.20 -4.40
C THR A 45 -23.51 -8.14 -4.88
N LYS A 46 -23.42 -7.78 -6.17
CA LYS A 46 -24.25 -6.73 -6.77
C LYS A 46 -24.50 -7.01 -8.24
N LYS A 47 -25.73 -6.73 -8.67
CA LYS A 47 -26.11 -6.75 -10.10
C LYS A 47 -26.92 -5.50 -10.42
N ARG A 48 -26.49 -4.75 -11.43
CA ARG A 48 -27.19 -3.55 -11.89
C ARG A 48 -26.93 -3.29 -13.38
N LYS A 49 -27.99 -3.14 -14.19
CA LYS A 49 -27.92 -2.73 -15.60
C LYS A 49 -26.87 -3.50 -16.42
N GLY A 50 -26.91 -4.84 -16.40
CA GLY A 50 -26.01 -5.69 -17.21
C GLY A 50 -24.56 -5.75 -16.72
N LYS A 51 -24.26 -5.20 -15.53
CA LYS A 51 -22.95 -5.33 -14.85
C LYS A 51 -23.14 -6.05 -13.54
N ALA A 52 -22.29 -7.03 -13.26
CA ALA A 52 -22.25 -7.75 -11.99
C ALA A 52 -20.91 -7.51 -11.29
N GLU A 53 -20.95 -7.44 -9.96
CA GLU A 53 -19.76 -7.40 -9.10
C GLU A 53 -19.76 -8.66 -8.25
N GLY A 54 -18.59 -9.31 -8.16
CA GLY A 54 -18.36 -10.48 -7.35
C GLY A 54 -17.32 -10.22 -6.25
N ARG A 55 -17.45 -10.95 -5.16
CA ARG A 55 -16.43 -11.06 -4.12
C ARG A 55 -15.69 -12.38 -4.31
N LEU A 56 -14.38 -12.34 -4.44
CA LEU A 56 -13.52 -13.52 -4.48
C LEU A 56 -13.77 -14.37 -3.22
N LEU A 57 -13.99 -15.66 -3.41
CA LEU A 57 -14.06 -16.66 -2.35
C LEU A 57 -12.75 -17.44 -2.32
N ASP A 58 -12.31 -17.98 -3.47
CA ASP A 58 -11.10 -18.78 -3.56
C ASP A 58 -10.47 -18.69 -4.97
N VAL A 59 -9.16 -18.94 -5.05
CA VAL A 59 -8.43 -19.15 -6.28
C VAL A 59 -8.29 -20.66 -6.46
N LEU A 60 -9.07 -21.24 -7.38
CA LEU A 60 -9.11 -22.68 -7.62
C LEU A 60 -7.89 -23.16 -8.40
N GLU A 61 -7.44 -22.36 -9.37
CA GLU A 61 -6.24 -22.62 -10.18
C GLU A 61 -5.46 -21.31 -10.33
N ASN A 62 -4.17 -21.36 -10.04
CA ASN A 62 -3.27 -20.22 -10.27
C ASN A 62 -3.06 -20.01 -11.78
N ALA A 63 -2.76 -18.77 -12.17
CA ALA A 63 -2.35 -18.51 -13.54
C ALA A 63 -0.97 -19.13 -13.80
N PRO A 64 -0.70 -19.65 -15.03
CA PRO A 64 0.54 -20.39 -15.33
C PRO A 64 1.85 -19.64 -15.10
N TYR A 65 1.79 -18.32 -15.03
CA TYR A 65 2.93 -17.41 -14.83
C TYR A 65 3.11 -16.95 -13.38
N GLU A 66 2.24 -17.37 -12.47
CA GLU A 66 2.37 -16.97 -11.07
C GLU A 66 3.59 -17.57 -10.40
N ILE A 67 4.21 -16.78 -9.54
CA ILE A 67 5.32 -17.16 -8.67
C ILE A 67 4.89 -17.14 -7.21
N PRO A 68 5.55 -17.88 -6.32
CA PRO A 68 5.30 -17.79 -4.88
C PRO A 68 5.51 -16.35 -4.38
N SER A 69 4.62 -15.89 -3.48
CA SER A 69 4.80 -14.61 -2.81
C SER A 69 5.98 -14.68 -1.85
N VAL A 70 6.82 -13.64 -1.86
CA VAL A 70 7.93 -13.49 -0.90
C VAL A 70 7.45 -13.00 0.48
N CYS A 71 6.24 -12.45 0.56
CA CYS A 71 5.67 -11.93 1.80
C CYS A 71 4.73 -12.97 2.43
N PRO A 72 4.96 -13.43 3.67
CA PRO A 72 4.10 -14.41 4.33
C PRO A 72 2.68 -13.89 4.62
N HIS A 73 2.51 -12.57 4.60
CA HIS A 73 1.19 -11.93 4.85
C HIS A 73 0.39 -11.72 3.56
N PHE A 74 0.93 -12.08 2.38
CA PHE A 74 0.21 -11.90 1.11
C PHE A 74 -1.06 -12.76 1.08
N GLY A 75 -2.13 -12.21 0.53
CA GLY A 75 -3.44 -12.88 0.51
C GLY A 75 -4.33 -12.49 1.69
N VAL A 76 -3.77 -12.36 2.91
CA VAL A 76 -4.50 -11.93 4.11
C VAL A 76 -4.40 -10.43 4.32
N CYS A 77 -3.19 -9.87 4.25
CA CYS A 77 -2.95 -8.43 4.32
C CYS A 77 -3.48 -7.72 3.07
N GLY A 78 -4.15 -6.58 3.26
CA GLY A 78 -4.70 -5.73 2.18
C GLY A 78 -3.68 -4.84 1.48
N GLY A 79 -2.41 -4.81 1.93
CA GLY A 79 -1.41 -3.85 1.46
C GLY A 79 -0.85 -4.11 0.06
N CYS A 80 -0.91 -5.36 -0.46
CA CYS A 80 -0.34 -5.74 -1.75
C CYS A 80 -1.33 -6.47 -2.63
N ALA A 81 -1.30 -6.19 -3.95
CA ALA A 81 -2.20 -6.81 -4.92
C ALA A 81 -1.52 -7.84 -5.84
N TYR A 82 -0.21 -7.69 -6.13
CA TYR A 82 0.43 -8.35 -7.27
C TYR A 82 1.72 -9.11 -6.92
N GLN A 83 1.94 -9.52 -5.68
CA GLN A 83 3.21 -10.16 -5.31
C GLN A 83 3.43 -11.54 -5.95
N THR A 84 2.39 -12.22 -6.39
CA THR A 84 2.48 -13.49 -7.15
C THR A 84 2.68 -13.26 -8.63
N LEU A 85 2.65 -12.01 -9.11
CA LEU A 85 2.90 -11.66 -10.50
C LEU A 85 4.37 -11.26 -10.67
N PRO A 86 5.17 -11.89 -11.55
CA PRO A 86 6.52 -11.46 -11.87
C PRO A 86 6.58 -9.98 -12.23
N TYR A 87 7.65 -9.29 -11.85
CA TYR A 87 7.69 -7.82 -11.93
C TYR A 87 7.59 -7.29 -13.37
N ASP A 88 8.22 -7.96 -14.33
CA ASP A 88 8.08 -7.68 -15.76
C ASP A 88 6.61 -7.78 -16.20
N LYS A 89 5.89 -8.79 -15.74
CA LYS A 89 4.46 -8.97 -16.01
C LYS A 89 3.60 -7.90 -15.33
N GLN A 90 4.00 -7.41 -14.13
CA GLN A 90 3.35 -6.25 -13.51
C GLN A 90 3.50 -4.99 -14.38
N LEU A 91 4.68 -4.77 -14.95
CA LEU A 91 4.93 -3.64 -15.86
C LEU A 91 4.14 -3.76 -17.15
N GLU A 92 4.12 -4.94 -17.79
CA GLU A 92 3.31 -5.21 -18.97
C GLU A 92 1.82 -4.95 -18.71
N LEU A 93 1.29 -5.47 -17.60
CA LEU A 93 -0.10 -5.26 -17.20
C LEU A 93 -0.43 -3.78 -17.04
N LYS A 94 0.40 -3.04 -16.30
CA LYS A 94 0.21 -1.60 -16.07
C LYS A 94 0.35 -0.80 -17.37
N LYS A 95 1.31 -1.15 -18.23
CA LYS A 95 1.47 -0.56 -19.56
C LYS A 95 0.18 -0.71 -20.37
N GLY A 96 -0.36 -1.94 -20.43
CA GLY A 96 -1.61 -2.21 -21.14
C GLY A 96 -2.82 -1.46 -20.57
N GLN A 97 -2.92 -1.37 -19.24
CA GLN A 97 -3.98 -0.61 -18.58
C GLN A 97 -3.92 0.88 -18.90
N VAL A 98 -2.74 1.51 -18.82
CA VAL A 98 -2.55 2.93 -19.14
C VAL A 98 -2.83 3.18 -20.60
N ARG A 99 -2.30 2.34 -21.52
CA ARG A 99 -2.57 2.44 -22.96
C ARG A 99 -4.08 2.40 -23.24
N LYS A 100 -4.81 1.46 -22.64
CA LYS A 100 -6.27 1.35 -22.77
C LYS A 100 -7.01 2.59 -22.27
N LEU A 101 -6.59 3.17 -21.16
CA LEU A 101 -7.19 4.41 -20.63
C LEU A 101 -6.94 5.61 -21.55
N LEU A 102 -5.78 5.67 -22.19
CA LEU A 102 -5.39 6.77 -23.08
C LEU A 102 -5.85 6.58 -24.54
N THR A 103 -6.33 5.39 -24.92
CA THR A 103 -6.78 5.10 -26.29
C THR A 103 -7.73 6.18 -26.87
N PRO A 104 -8.75 6.68 -26.13
CA PRO A 104 -9.62 7.73 -26.68
C PRO A 104 -8.89 9.06 -26.93
N VAL A 105 -7.88 9.36 -26.14
CA VAL A 105 -7.03 10.56 -26.29
C VAL A 105 -6.13 10.40 -27.52
N PHE A 106 -5.51 9.23 -27.66
CA PHE A 106 -4.67 8.91 -28.82
C PHE A 106 -5.45 8.97 -30.14
N ALA A 107 -6.68 8.40 -30.15
CA ALA A 107 -7.54 8.45 -31.33
C ALA A 107 -7.89 9.89 -31.72
N LYS A 108 -8.18 10.75 -30.76
CA LYS A 108 -8.45 12.17 -31.01
C LYS A 108 -7.22 12.90 -31.55
N GLN A 109 -6.04 12.63 -31.00
CA GLN A 109 -4.79 13.24 -31.43
C GLN A 109 -4.42 12.79 -32.84
N ALA A 110 -4.54 11.50 -33.16
CA ALA A 110 -4.27 10.97 -34.49
C ALA A 110 -5.10 11.69 -35.58
N LEU A 111 -6.40 11.91 -35.31
CA LEU A 111 -7.26 12.68 -36.22
C LEU A 111 -6.80 14.13 -36.40
N LEU A 112 -6.28 14.78 -35.36
CA LEU A 112 -5.74 16.14 -35.45
C LEU A 112 -4.42 16.20 -36.25
N ASP A 113 -3.64 15.12 -36.19
CA ASP A 113 -2.38 14.97 -36.92
C ASP A 113 -2.59 14.51 -38.39
N GLY A 114 -3.85 14.32 -38.80
CA GLY A 114 -4.22 13.94 -40.18
C GLY A 114 -4.22 12.43 -40.44
N GLU A 115 -4.11 11.62 -39.42
CA GLU A 115 -4.21 10.15 -39.53
C GLU A 115 -5.66 9.72 -39.77
N ALA A 116 -5.87 8.77 -40.67
CA ALA A 116 -7.21 8.25 -41.00
C ALA A 116 -7.78 7.38 -39.87
N GLU A 117 -6.89 6.66 -39.14
CA GLU A 117 -7.24 5.78 -38.03
C GLU A 117 -6.10 5.68 -37.01
N LEU A 118 -6.45 5.24 -35.80
CA LEU A 118 -5.45 4.99 -34.74
C LEU A 118 -4.72 3.68 -35.01
N THR A 119 -3.45 3.77 -35.43
CA THR A 119 -2.60 2.61 -35.63
C THR A 119 -1.74 2.29 -34.41
N ASP A 120 -1.25 1.05 -34.29
CA ASP A 120 -0.29 0.66 -33.25
C ASP A 120 1.05 1.40 -33.42
N GLU A 121 1.45 1.68 -34.64
CA GLU A 121 2.66 2.45 -34.94
C GLU A 121 2.57 3.88 -34.40
N TYR A 122 1.47 4.57 -34.67
CA TYR A 122 1.19 5.90 -34.12
C TYR A 122 1.21 5.91 -32.58
N VAL A 123 0.52 4.94 -31.95
CA VAL A 123 0.51 4.83 -30.48
C VAL A 123 1.91 4.60 -29.92
N ASN A 124 2.73 3.75 -30.55
CA ASN A 124 4.08 3.47 -30.09
C ASN A 124 5.02 4.66 -30.27
N HIS A 125 4.74 5.57 -31.24
CA HIS A 125 5.48 6.81 -31.40
C HIS A 125 5.28 7.78 -30.23
N ILE A 126 4.06 7.90 -29.71
CA ILE A 126 3.70 8.86 -28.65
C ILE A 126 3.69 8.25 -27.23
N PHE A 127 3.61 6.92 -27.11
CA PHE A 127 3.59 6.21 -25.83
C PHE A 127 4.82 5.32 -25.68
N GLU A 128 5.89 5.88 -25.17
CA GLU A 128 7.19 5.21 -25.02
C GLU A 128 7.17 3.98 -24.09
N GLY A 129 6.17 3.88 -23.21
CA GLY A 129 5.99 2.74 -22.33
C GLY A 129 5.97 3.05 -20.84
N ILE A 130 6.58 2.21 -20.03
CA ILE A 130 6.61 2.32 -18.58
C ILE A 130 8.03 2.12 -18.04
N LYS A 131 8.46 2.98 -17.14
CA LYS A 131 9.72 2.82 -16.40
C LYS A 131 9.47 1.99 -15.15
N GLY A 132 10.31 0.99 -14.90
CA GLY A 132 10.27 0.18 -13.70
C GLY A 132 10.92 0.88 -12.50
N SER A 133 10.58 0.42 -11.29
CA SER A 133 11.31 0.78 -10.08
C SER A 133 12.68 0.10 -10.06
N PRO A 134 13.75 0.77 -9.64
CA PRO A 134 15.08 0.14 -9.49
C PRO A 134 15.09 -1.02 -8.49
N VAL A 135 14.19 -0.99 -7.50
CA VAL A 135 14.04 -2.04 -6.48
C VAL A 135 12.59 -2.46 -6.35
N GLN A 136 12.36 -3.74 -6.06
CA GLN A 136 11.03 -4.35 -6.04
C GLN A 136 10.52 -4.65 -4.63
N SER A 137 11.43 -4.68 -3.64
CA SER A 137 11.14 -4.92 -2.21
C SER A 137 11.91 -3.92 -1.35
N ALA A 138 11.55 -3.78 -0.09
CA ALA A 138 12.19 -2.89 0.88
C ALA A 138 12.37 -1.43 0.40
N TYR A 139 11.50 -0.99 -0.50
CA TYR A 139 11.62 0.33 -1.14
C TYR A 139 10.84 1.44 -0.42
N ARG A 140 9.97 1.06 0.48
CA ARG A 140 9.03 2.00 1.09
C ARG A 140 9.70 2.79 2.20
N ASN A 141 9.70 4.12 2.06
CA ASN A 141 10.32 5.07 3.00
C ASN A 141 9.33 5.68 3.99
N LYS A 142 8.05 5.31 3.92
CA LYS A 142 6.97 5.70 4.84
C LYS A 142 6.01 4.54 5.02
N MET A 143 5.76 4.13 6.24
CA MET A 143 4.69 3.21 6.59
C MET A 143 3.90 3.71 7.79
N GLU A 144 2.62 3.52 7.70
CA GLU A 144 1.63 3.82 8.72
C GLU A 144 0.93 2.50 9.05
N PHE A 145 1.24 2.00 10.22
CA PHE A 145 0.67 0.76 10.75
C PHE A 145 -0.46 1.11 11.71
N SER A 146 -1.56 0.38 11.64
CA SER A 146 -2.70 0.55 12.54
C SER A 146 -2.63 -0.45 13.68
N PHE A 147 -2.99 -0.01 14.89
CA PHE A 147 -3.30 -0.90 16.00
C PHE A 147 -4.74 -1.40 15.88
N GLY A 148 -4.98 -2.62 16.34
CA GLY A 148 -6.29 -3.25 16.30
C GLY A 148 -6.25 -4.69 16.75
N ASP A 149 -7.19 -5.48 16.26
CA ASP A 149 -7.22 -6.94 16.38
C ASP A 149 -7.45 -7.60 15.01
N GLU A 150 -7.00 -8.83 14.85
CA GLU A 150 -7.22 -9.59 13.61
C GLU A 150 -8.59 -10.30 13.60
N VAL A 151 -9.10 -10.60 14.77
CA VAL A 151 -10.40 -11.15 15.03
C VAL A 151 -11.00 -10.41 16.21
N LYS A 152 -12.31 -10.22 16.21
CA LYS A 152 -13.02 -9.47 17.24
C LYS A 152 -12.63 -9.93 18.66
N ASP A 153 -12.24 -8.98 19.50
CA ASP A 153 -11.78 -9.18 20.88
C ASP A 153 -10.54 -10.10 20.98
N GLY A 154 -9.75 -10.18 19.90
CA GLY A 154 -8.50 -10.92 19.82
C GLY A 154 -7.31 -10.19 20.46
N PRO A 155 -6.10 -10.77 20.37
CA PRO A 155 -4.89 -10.13 20.88
C PRO A 155 -4.56 -8.86 20.10
N LEU A 156 -3.83 -7.95 20.76
CA LEU A 156 -3.35 -6.72 20.12
C LEU A 156 -2.56 -7.04 18.85
N SER A 157 -2.91 -6.40 17.77
CA SER A 157 -2.25 -6.47 16.45
C SER A 157 -1.73 -5.10 16.05
N LEU A 158 -0.60 -5.08 15.35
CA LEU A 158 -0.04 -3.87 14.73
C LEU A 158 0.34 -4.17 13.29
N GLY A 159 -0.30 -3.49 12.35
CA GLY A 159 -0.04 -3.77 10.95
C GLY A 159 -1.00 -3.11 9.98
N MET A 160 -1.55 -3.90 9.08
CA MET A 160 -2.36 -3.41 7.97
C MET A 160 -3.76 -3.99 8.02
N HIS A 161 -4.72 -3.29 7.43
CA HIS A 161 -6.07 -3.82 7.29
C HIS A 161 -6.07 -5.16 6.57
N LYS A 162 -6.85 -6.10 7.10
CA LYS A 162 -7.12 -7.39 6.48
C LYS A 162 -7.81 -7.19 5.13
N ARG A 163 -7.44 -7.98 4.16
CA ARG A 163 -8.04 -7.89 2.82
C ARG A 163 -9.55 -8.10 2.89
N GLY A 164 -10.30 -7.09 2.42
CA GLY A 164 -11.75 -7.11 2.42
C GLY A 164 -12.43 -6.75 3.75
N SER A 165 -11.66 -6.40 4.79
CA SER A 165 -12.17 -5.87 6.05
C SER A 165 -11.75 -4.41 6.27
N PHE A 166 -12.63 -3.63 6.94
CA PHE A 166 -12.35 -2.27 7.38
C PHE A 166 -11.88 -2.19 8.84
N TYR A 167 -12.10 -3.25 9.61
CA TYR A 167 -11.89 -3.25 11.06
C TYR A 167 -10.70 -4.12 11.46
N ASP A 168 -10.56 -5.30 10.84
CA ASP A 168 -9.56 -6.28 11.23
C ASP A 168 -8.16 -5.83 10.81
N ILE A 169 -7.22 -5.91 11.73
CA ILE A 169 -5.80 -5.55 11.53
C ILE A 169 -4.95 -6.81 11.59
N VAL A 170 -4.24 -7.09 10.51
CA VAL A 170 -3.27 -8.19 10.44
C VAL A 170 -1.90 -7.69 10.89
N SER A 171 -1.29 -8.34 11.88
CA SER A 171 0.09 -8.08 12.26
C SER A 171 1.04 -8.42 11.11
N VAL A 172 1.85 -7.44 10.66
CA VAL A 172 2.71 -7.60 9.48
C VAL A 172 4.20 -7.61 9.87
N ARG A 173 4.56 -8.46 10.83
CA ARG A 173 5.90 -8.55 11.42
C ARG A 173 7.03 -8.73 10.40
N GLU A 174 6.74 -9.36 9.26
CA GLU A 174 7.69 -9.69 8.20
C GLU A 174 7.36 -8.99 6.87
N CYS A 175 6.78 -7.78 6.93
CA CYS A 175 6.42 -7.04 5.72
C CYS A 175 7.63 -6.83 4.80
N GLN A 176 7.50 -7.24 3.53
CA GLN A 176 8.58 -7.16 2.53
C GLN A 176 8.61 -5.83 1.75
N LEU A 177 7.64 -4.94 1.96
CA LEU A 177 7.66 -3.60 1.36
C LEU A 177 8.65 -2.65 2.05
N VAL A 178 8.99 -2.95 3.31
CA VAL A 178 9.90 -2.17 4.15
C VAL A 178 11.14 -2.96 4.50
N ASP A 179 12.20 -2.26 4.85
CA ASP A 179 13.46 -2.89 5.27
C ASP A 179 13.38 -3.44 6.70
N GLU A 180 14.51 -4.01 7.16
CA GLU A 180 14.61 -4.68 8.46
C GLU A 180 14.41 -3.71 9.63
N ASP A 181 14.83 -2.45 9.52
CA ASP A 181 14.67 -1.48 10.61
C ASP A 181 13.19 -1.22 10.91
N TYR A 182 12.35 -1.10 9.89
CA TYR A 182 10.91 -0.99 10.08
C TYR A 182 10.32 -2.20 10.80
N ARG A 183 10.75 -3.42 10.42
CA ARG A 183 10.27 -4.66 11.05
C ARG A 183 10.68 -4.74 12.52
N LYS A 184 11.93 -4.36 12.85
CA LYS A 184 12.41 -4.28 14.23
C LYS A 184 11.60 -3.27 15.05
N ILE A 185 11.39 -2.07 14.52
CA ILE A 185 10.58 -1.02 15.17
C ILE A 185 9.16 -1.49 15.41
N LEU A 186 8.50 -2.04 14.36
CA LEU A 186 7.13 -2.56 14.45
C LEU A 186 7.02 -3.66 15.51
N ASN A 187 7.93 -4.65 15.46
CA ASN A 187 7.89 -5.79 16.38
C ASN A 187 8.11 -5.36 17.82
N THR A 188 9.10 -4.50 18.08
CA THR A 188 9.35 -3.95 19.41
C THR A 188 8.17 -3.15 19.93
N THR A 189 7.56 -2.33 19.07
CA THR A 189 6.35 -1.56 19.44
C THR A 189 5.19 -2.48 19.81
N LEU A 190 4.92 -3.49 18.99
CA LEU A 190 3.83 -4.43 19.26
C LEU A 190 4.08 -5.22 20.55
N ASP A 191 5.30 -5.74 20.73
CA ASP A 191 5.66 -6.55 21.90
C ASP A 191 5.61 -5.72 23.19
N TYR A 192 6.11 -4.47 23.15
CA TYR A 192 6.05 -3.55 24.30
C TYR A 192 4.63 -3.29 24.79
N PHE A 193 3.73 -2.87 23.89
CA PHE A 193 2.37 -2.55 24.27
C PHE A 193 1.51 -3.80 24.56
N THR A 194 1.82 -4.95 23.96
CA THR A 194 1.20 -6.23 24.32
C THR A 194 1.55 -6.63 25.75
N GLN A 195 2.84 -6.56 26.14
CA GLN A 195 3.30 -6.87 27.51
C GLN A 195 2.70 -5.92 28.54
N LYS A 196 2.51 -4.65 28.18
CA LYS A 196 1.91 -3.63 29.04
C LYS A 196 0.38 -3.77 29.14
N GLY A 197 -0.26 -4.57 28.28
CA GLY A 197 -1.71 -4.72 28.23
C GLY A 197 -2.44 -3.44 27.80
N THR A 198 -1.77 -2.60 26.98
CA THR A 198 -2.33 -1.30 26.56
C THR A 198 -3.45 -1.50 25.54
N SER A 199 -4.56 -0.77 25.75
CA SER A 199 -5.73 -0.81 24.86
C SER A 199 -5.45 -0.17 23.51
N TYR A 200 -6.08 -0.67 22.43
CA TYR A 200 -6.14 0.03 21.14
C TYR A 200 -7.47 0.77 20.99
N TYR A 201 -7.51 1.84 20.20
CA TYR A 201 -8.71 2.61 19.90
C TYR A 201 -9.68 1.79 19.05
N HIS A 202 -10.80 1.41 19.63
CA HIS A 202 -11.85 0.64 18.98
C HIS A 202 -12.83 1.59 18.24
N ARG A 203 -12.81 1.61 16.92
CA ARG A 203 -13.55 2.57 16.07
C ARG A 203 -15.06 2.61 16.28
N MET A 204 -15.69 1.50 16.68
CA MET A 204 -17.14 1.43 16.90
C MET A 204 -17.54 1.87 18.30
N ARG A 205 -16.66 1.68 19.29
CA ARG A 205 -16.88 2.09 20.69
C ARG A 205 -16.34 3.48 20.97
N HIS A 206 -15.42 3.97 20.13
CA HIS A 206 -14.68 5.21 20.30
C HIS A 206 -13.88 5.27 21.62
N GLU A 207 -13.38 4.12 22.05
CA GLU A 207 -12.64 3.94 23.29
C GLU A 207 -11.31 3.24 23.03
N GLY A 208 -10.29 3.55 23.84
CA GLY A 208 -8.96 2.96 23.81
C GLY A 208 -7.87 3.96 23.46
N TYR A 209 -6.61 3.54 23.61
CA TYR A 209 -5.46 4.43 23.58
C TYR A 209 -4.69 4.40 22.25
N LEU A 210 -4.15 3.24 21.83
CA LEU A 210 -3.27 3.11 20.68
C LEU A 210 -4.03 3.25 19.36
N ARG A 211 -3.53 4.06 18.43
CA ARG A 211 -4.16 4.24 17.10
C ARG A 211 -3.25 3.78 15.98
N HIS A 212 -2.08 4.42 15.80
CA HIS A 212 -1.19 4.16 14.71
C HIS A 212 0.28 4.26 15.12
N LEU A 213 1.13 3.57 14.36
CA LEU A 213 2.58 3.75 14.36
C LEU A 213 2.99 4.23 12.97
N LEU A 214 3.51 5.45 12.89
CA LEU A 214 4.09 6.00 11.67
C LEU A 214 5.61 5.89 11.75
N VAL A 215 6.21 5.23 10.76
CA VAL A 215 7.67 5.15 10.62
C VAL A 215 8.07 5.72 9.27
N ARG A 216 9.07 6.57 9.27
CA ARG A 216 9.71 7.11 8.07
C ARG A 216 11.21 6.86 8.14
N LYS A 217 11.82 6.49 7.02
CA LYS A 217 13.25 6.30 6.92
C LYS A 217 13.77 6.87 5.61
N ALA A 218 14.79 7.70 5.69
CA ALA A 218 15.48 8.17 4.51
C ALA A 218 16.26 7.03 3.85
N GLN A 219 16.12 6.90 2.54
CA GLN A 219 16.79 5.85 1.78
C GLN A 219 18.30 6.08 1.66
N LYS A 220 18.73 7.35 1.58
CA LYS A 220 20.15 7.68 1.39
C LYS A 220 20.86 8.08 2.67
N THR A 221 20.21 8.80 3.57
CA THR A 221 20.85 9.21 4.84
C THR A 221 20.71 8.18 5.95
N GLY A 222 19.73 7.26 5.82
CA GLY A 222 19.42 6.28 6.85
C GLY A 222 18.76 6.87 8.11
N GLU A 223 18.39 8.16 8.10
CA GLU A 223 17.71 8.82 9.21
C GLU A 223 16.27 8.28 9.37
N ILE A 224 15.89 8.00 10.63
CA ILE A 224 14.58 7.40 10.96
C ILE A 224 13.79 8.33 11.87
N LEU A 225 12.54 8.57 11.52
CA LEU A 225 11.57 9.31 12.31
C LEU A 225 10.39 8.40 12.66
N ILE A 226 10.06 8.33 13.94
CA ILE A 226 9.00 7.47 14.47
C ILE A 226 7.95 8.35 15.14
N ALA A 227 6.68 8.13 14.86
CA ALA A 227 5.59 8.75 15.58
C ALA A 227 4.59 7.69 16.08
N LEU A 228 4.34 7.68 17.38
CA LEU A 228 3.26 6.94 17.99
C LEU A 228 2.04 7.85 18.05
N ILE A 229 0.93 7.38 17.49
CA ILE A 229 -0.33 8.10 17.47
C ILE A 229 -1.30 7.42 18.45
N THR A 230 -1.84 8.20 19.40
CA THR A 230 -2.76 7.71 20.43
C THR A 230 -3.96 8.64 20.56
N THR A 231 -4.95 8.22 21.35
CA THR A 231 -5.97 9.13 21.87
C THR A 231 -5.48 9.86 23.12
N THR A 232 -6.26 10.83 23.62
CA THR A 232 -6.03 11.48 24.93
C THR A 232 -6.73 10.76 26.09
N GLN A 233 -7.40 9.63 25.85
CA GLN A 233 -8.20 8.91 26.84
C GLN A 233 -7.38 8.28 27.98
N GLU A 234 -6.10 8.04 27.74
CA GLU A 234 -5.15 7.56 28.73
C GLU A 234 -3.88 8.42 28.70
N GLU A 235 -3.25 8.58 29.85
CA GLU A 235 -1.90 9.15 29.94
C GLU A 235 -0.93 8.03 30.32
N GLN A 236 0.15 7.89 29.56
CA GLN A 236 1.18 6.91 29.80
C GLN A 236 2.56 7.54 29.74
N ASP A 237 3.45 7.12 30.68
CA ASP A 237 4.87 7.40 30.51
C ASP A 237 5.40 6.59 29.33
N LEU A 238 5.84 7.30 28.30
CA LEU A 238 6.39 6.71 27.08
C LEU A 238 7.92 6.67 27.06
N GLN A 239 8.61 7.16 28.13
CA GLN A 239 10.07 7.13 28.16
C GLN A 239 10.64 5.70 28.07
N PRO A 240 10.09 4.69 28.79
CA PRO A 240 10.58 3.31 28.65
C PRO A 240 10.37 2.73 27.22
N TYR A 241 9.33 3.15 26.51
CA TYR A 241 9.12 2.78 25.11
C TYR A 241 10.17 3.43 24.19
N VAL A 242 10.46 4.71 24.40
CA VAL A 242 11.54 5.41 23.67
C VAL A 242 12.89 4.73 23.90
N ASP A 243 13.21 4.39 25.15
CA ASP A 243 14.46 3.70 25.50
C ASP A 243 14.56 2.33 24.82
N ALA A 244 13.45 1.58 24.74
CA ALA A 244 13.39 0.30 24.03
C ALA A 244 13.64 0.47 22.52
N LEU A 245 13.11 1.54 21.89
CA LEU A 245 13.38 1.84 20.48
C LEU A 245 14.83 2.22 20.23
N LEU A 246 15.41 3.05 21.11
CA LEU A 246 16.80 3.52 20.99
C LEU A 246 17.83 2.39 21.21
N ALA A 247 17.46 1.34 21.93
CA ALA A 247 18.30 0.15 22.15
C ALA A 247 18.34 -0.81 20.94
N LEU A 248 17.51 -0.60 19.92
CA LEU A 248 17.42 -1.50 18.76
C LEU A 248 18.71 -1.45 17.91
N PRO A 249 19.23 -2.61 17.47
CA PRO A 249 20.36 -2.70 16.55
C PRO A 249 19.90 -2.40 15.11
N LEU A 250 19.64 -1.15 14.82
CA LEU A 250 19.20 -0.67 13.51
C LEU A 250 20.40 -0.39 12.59
N GLN A 251 20.17 -0.51 11.28
CA GLN A 251 21.14 -0.07 10.27
C GLN A 251 21.11 1.46 10.12
N GLY A 252 19.90 2.05 10.20
CA GLY A 252 19.69 3.49 10.23
C GLY A 252 19.83 4.07 11.64
N LYS A 253 19.66 5.39 11.73
CA LYS A 253 19.73 6.13 12.99
C LYS A 253 18.37 6.75 13.31
N ILE A 254 17.82 6.48 14.49
CA ILE A 254 16.65 7.21 14.98
C ILE A 254 17.06 8.64 15.24
N THR A 255 16.47 9.57 14.50
CA THR A 255 16.69 11.02 14.63
C THR A 255 15.60 11.70 15.45
N GLY A 256 14.42 11.07 15.52
CA GLY A 256 13.34 11.58 16.35
C GLY A 256 12.29 10.53 16.66
N VAL A 257 11.73 10.66 17.87
CA VAL A 257 10.55 9.92 18.31
C VAL A 257 9.51 10.93 18.78
N LEU A 258 8.31 10.85 18.24
CA LEU A 258 7.22 11.76 18.52
C LEU A 258 6.01 11.02 19.10
N HIS A 259 5.27 11.70 19.96
CA HIS A 259 3.94 11.27 20.38
C HIS A 259 2.92 12.25 19.82
N THR A 260 2.00 11.74 19.01
CA THR A 260 0.93 12.52 18.41
C THR A 260 -0.40 12.11 19.00
N LYS A 261 -1.13 13.06 19.57
CA LYS A 261 -2.48 12.86 20.08
C LYS A 261 -3.49 13.12 18.96
N ASN A 262 -4.47 12.26 18.84
CA ASN A 262 -5.53 12.35 17.83
C ASN A 262 -6.82 11.73 18.35
N ASP A 263 -7.81 12.57 18.64
CA ASP A 263 -9.13 12.17 19.10
C ASP A 263 -10.19 12.18 17.99
N SER A 264 -9.79 12.42 16.74
CA SER A 264 -10.70 12.38 15.60
C SER A 264 -11.42 11.03 15.49
N VAL A 265 -12.73 11.07 15.26
CA VAL A 265 -13.54 9.88 14.98
C VAL A 265 -13.13 9.24 13.64
N ALA A 266 -12.65 10.06 12.71
CA ALA A 266 -12.15 9.58 11.43
C ALA A 266 -10.81 8.83 11.60
N ASP A 267 -10.64 7.77 10.81
CA ASP A 267 -9.38 7.02 10.74
C ASP A 267 -8.36 7.76 9.86
N VAL A 268 -7.94 8.92 10.34
CA VAL A 268 -6.98 9.79 9.64
C VAL A 268 -5.80 10.00 10.57
N VAL A 269 -4.59 9.83 10.07
CA VAL A 269 -3.38 10.24 10.80
C VAL A 269 -3.28 11.75 10.69
N GLN A 270 -3.97 12.42 11.59
CA GLN A 270 -4.00 13.86 11.78
C GLN A 270 -3.47 14.18 13.17
N SER A 271 -2.92 15.34 13.37
CA SER A 271 -2.35 15.76 14.65
C SER A 271 -3.21 16.83 15.27
N ASP A 272 -3.75 16.57 16.47
CA ASP A 272 -4.31 17.60 17.33
C ASP A 272 -3.18 18.25 18.16
N GLU A 273 -2.26 17.42 18.66
CA GLU A 273 -1.05 17.82 19.39
C GLU A 273 0.08 16.83 19.07
N THR A 274 1.31 17.34 18.90
CA THR A 274 2.50 16.50 18.76
C THR A 274 3.57 16.92 19.74
N VAL A 275 4.03 15.98 20.56
CA VAL A 275 5.10 16.15 21.54
C VAL A 275 6.34 15.44 21.05
N LEU A 276 7.48 16.13 21.10
CA LEU A 276 8.78 15.54 20.80
C LEU A 276 9.30 14.80 22.05
N LEU A 277 9.39 13.47 21.95
CA LEU A 277 9.91 12.61 23.03
C LEU A 277 11.44 12.45 22.96
N TYR A 278 12.00 12.44 21.75
CA TYR A 278 13.45 12.30 21.54
C TYR A 278 13.87 12.99 20.24
N GLY A 279 15.04 13.63 20.26
CA GLY A 279 15.75 14.14 19.08
C GLY A 279 15.09 15.32 18.41
N GLN A 280 14.63 15.18 17.17
CA GLN A 280 14.05 16.23 16.34
C GLN A 280 12.81 15.73 15.60
N ASP A 281 11.95 16.67 15.14
CA ASP A 281 10.68 16.38 14.47
C ASP A 281 10.78 16.25 12.94
N TYR A 282 12.00 16.14 12.42
CA TYR A 282 12.29 16.03 10.99
C TYR A 282 13.49 15.12 10.74
N PHE A 283 13.66 14.74 9.49
CA PHE A 283 14.85 14.09 8.96
C PHE A 283 15.20 14.64 7.57
N TYR A 284 16.37 14.29 7.06
CA TYR A 284 16.79 14.69 5.73
C TYR A 284 16.84 13.49 4.78
N GLU A 285 16.31 13.69 3.58
CA GLU A 285 16.48 12.78 2.44
C GLU A 285 17.18 13.50 1.31
N THR A 286 17.94 12.76 0.50
CA THR A 286 18.59 13.30 -0.71
C THR A 286 17.97 12.69 -1.95
N LEU A 287 17.58 13.53 -2.92
CA LEU A 287 16.99 13.11 -4.19
C LEU A 287 17.64 13.89 -5.33
N LEU A 288 18.27 13.20 -6.30
CA LEU A 288 18.99 13.81 -7.41
C LEU A 288 19.96 14.94 -6.98
N GLY A 289 20.67 14.74 -5.86
CA GLY A 289 21.61 15.72 -5.31
C GLY A 289 20.97 16.85 -4.49
N LEU A 290 19.64 16.95 -4.46
CA LEU A 290 18.93 17.95 -3.65
C LEU A 290 18.61 17.37 -2.26
N ARG A 291 18.81 18.18 -1.23
CA ARG A 291 18.52 17.82 0.17
C ARG A 291 17.13 18.33 0.58
N PHE A 292 16.29 17.43 1.05
CA PHE A 292 14.92 17.71 1.48
C PHE A 292 14.80 17.54 2.99
N LYS A 293 14.28 18.57 3.68
CA LYS A 293 13.86 18.46 5.08
C LYS A 293 12.43 17.93 5.11
N ILE A 294 12.22 16.81 5.78
CA ILE A 294 10.95 16.06 5.80
C ILE A 294 10.47 15.94 7.24
N SER A 295 9.31 16.48 7.55
CA SER A 295 8.62 16.30 8.83
C SER A 295 7.70 15.08 8.83
N THR A 296 7.13 14.77 9.99
CA THR A 296 6.29 13.58 10.21
C THR A 296 5.16 13.45 9.17
N PHE A 297 4.43 14.53 8.90
CA PHE A 297 3.24 14.52 8.04
C PHE A 297 3.49 15.12 6.65
N SER A 298 4.69 15.59 6.34
CA SER A 298 5.02 16.09 5.00
C SER A 298 4.77 15.06 3.93
N PHE A 299 4.23 15.49 2.79
CA PHE A 299 4.21 14.63 1.60
C PHE A 299 5.63 14.41 1.09
N PHE A 300 5.95 13.16 0.81
CA PHE A 300 7.14 12.76 0.06
C PHE A 300 6.83 11.47 -0.68
N GLN A 301 7.46 11.26 -1.84
CA GLN A 301 7.25 10.03 -2.63
C GLN A 301 7.67 8.81 -1.80
N PRO A 302 6.78 7.81 -1.63
CA PRO A 302 7.05 6.67 -0.73
C PRO A 302 8.14 5.70 -1.24
N ASN A 303 8.63 5.89 -2.45
CA ASN A 303 9.77 5.18 -3.03
C ASN A 303 10.75 6.23 -3.58
N SER A 304 11.79 6.58 -2.81
CA SER A 304 12.77 7.60 -3.17
C SER A 304 13.53 7.24 -4.45
N LEU A 305 13.90 5.96 -4.62
CA LEU A 305 14.66 5.51 -5.80
C LEU A 305 13.82 5.56 -7.08
N ALA A 306 12.55 5.17 -7.02
CA ALA A 306 11.65 5.31 -8.15
C ALA A 306 11.30 6.78 -8.44
N ALA A 307 11.28 7.64 -7.42
CA ALA A 307 11.09 9.08 -7.59
C ALA A 307 12.27 9.72 -8.36
N GLU A 308 13.51 9.28 -8.12
CA GLU A 308 14.66 9.72 -8.92
C GLU A 308 14.49 9.36 -10.40
N VAL A 309 14.04 8.13 -10.70
CA VAL A 309 13.73 7.72 -12.09
C VAL A 309 12.64 8.61 -12.69
N LEU A 310 11.54 8.84 -11.96
CA LEU A 310 10.42 9.67 -12.43
C LEU A 310 10.85 11.11 -12.75
N TYR A 311 11.65 11.72 -11.88
CA TYR A 311 12.09 13.10 -12.06
C TYR A 311 13.18 13.26 -13.13
N SER A 312 14.00 12.24 -13.35
CA SER A 312 14.97 12.20 -14.44
C SER A 312 14.30 12.19 -15.80
N VAL A 313 13.25 11.38 -16.01
CA VAL A 313 12.46 11.36 -17.26
C VAL A 313 11.90 12.76 -17.57
N LYS A 314 11.35 13.45 -16.57
CA LYS A 314 10.83 14.81 -16.77
C LYS A 314 11.91 15.84 -17.14
N SER A 315 13.15 15.67 -16.66
CA SER A 315 14.26 16.57 -16.98
C SER A 315 14.79 16.34 -18.41
N GLU A 316 14.79 15.11 -18.90
CA GLU A 316 15.17 14.75 -20.27
C GLU A 316 14.18 15.30 -21.29
N ALA A 317 12.86 15.17 -21.04
CA ALA A 317 11.81 15.68 -21.93
C ALA A 317 11.80 17.23 -22.09
N LYS A 318 12.45 17.98 -21.18
CA LYS A 318 12.60 19.44 -21.31
C LYS A 318 13.83 19.87 -22.11
N ARG A 319 14.72 18.93 -22.45
CA ARG A 319 15.95 19.19 -23.20
C ARG A 319 15.86 18.79 -24.69
N SER A 320 14.80 18.07 -25.03
CA SER A 320 14.41 17.73 -26.41
C SER A 320 13.36 18.72 -26.95
#